data_2aa36d76f1ec9911c7f72adb2fa446f9
#
_entry.id   2aa36d76f1ec9911c7f72adb2fa446f9
#
_cell.length_a   1.000
_cell.length_b   1.000
_cell.length_c   1.000
_cell.angle_alpha   90.00
_cell.angle_beta   90.00
_cell.angle_gamma   90.00
#
_symmetry.space_group_name_H-M   'P 1'
#
loop_
_entity.id
_entity.type
_entity.pdbx_description
1 polymer ?
#
loop_
_entity_poly.entity_id
_entity_poly.type
_entity_poly.pdbx_seq_one_letter_code
_entity_poly.pdbx_strand_id
1 'polypeptide(L)'
;AVNEARKIIVKNLSNGKERTVECAEDECIRPLGFVKNDFVYGVAKTADTGKTVSGEMAVPMYKVEIQNSKSKVVKTYQIDGTYVLDAVSEDNMITLSRATKEGGTYTNIAPDYITNNEEKEKSNIYLETYTTELKESQVRLAYNDGVTDKEPKVLKPKQVLFENPTVITFDDVDIGNKYYVYGYGKLKGIYDRAGEAIRNANGCNGVVVASDQSY
;
A
#
# COMPACT_ATOMS: atom_id res chain seq x y z
N ALA A 1 1.32 -18.61 -9.19
CA ALA A 1 0.22 -18.28 -10.08
C ALA A 1 0.33 -16.80 -10.42
N VAL A 2 0.54 -16.50 -11.67
CA VAL A 2 0.47 -15.13 -12.19
C VAL A 2 -0.97 -14.68 -12.02
N ASN A 3 -1.20 -13.46 -11.52
CA ASN A 3 -2.54 -12.92 -11.28
C ASN A 3 -3.34 -12.86 -12.60
N GLU A 4 -4.13 -13.88 -12.85
CA GLU A 4 -5.07 -13.95 -13.98
C GLU A 4 -6.43 -13.34 -13.62
N ALA A 5 -6.40 -12.17 -12.98
CA ALA A 5 -7.64 -11.48 -12.67
C ALA A 5 -8.34 -11.04 -13.95
N ARG A 6 -9.60 -11.39 -14.11
CA ARG A 6 -10.44 -10.99 -15.26
C ARG A 6 -11.44 -9.88 -14.89
N LYS A 7 -11.53 -9.59 -13.61
CA LYS A 7 -12.48 -8.63 -13.07
C LYS A 7 -11.87 -7.82 -11.95
N ILE A 8 -12.05 -6.52 -12.00
CA ILE A 8 -11.69 -5.60 -10.92
C ILE A 8 -12.95 -4.87 -10.46
N ILE A 9 -13.15 -4.82 -9.15
CA ILE A 9 -14.22 -4.04 -8.54
C ILE A 9 -13.59 -2.78 -7.96
N VAL A 10 -14.04 -1.62 -8.42
CA VAL A 10 -13.60 -0.31 -7.92
C VAL A 10 -14.71 0.25 -7.06
N LYS A 11 -14.43 0.46 -5.77
CA LYS A 11 -15.38 0.96 -4.78
C LYS A 11 -15.05 2.39 -4.37
N ASN A 12 -16.03 3.27 -4.42
CA ASN A 12 -15.92 4.61 -3.87
C ASN A 12 -16.25 4.56 -2.37
N LEU A 13 -15.25 4.86 -1.54
CA LEU A 13 -15.39 4.76 -0.08
C LEU A 13 -16.28 5.85 0.52
N SER A 14 -16.45 6.98 -0.16
CA SER A 14 -17.28 8.10 0.34
C SER A 14 -18.78 7.85 0.21
N ASN A 15 -19.20 7.12 -0.83
CA ASN A 15 -20.63 6.90 -1.11
C ASN A 15 -21.02 5.42 -1.30
N GLY A 16 -20.05 4.50 -1.15
CA GLY A 16 -20.26 3.06 -1.26
C GLY A 16 -20.53 2.53 -2.66
N LYS A 17 -20.56 3.39 -3.70
CA LYS A 17 -20.83 2.95 -5.08
C LYS A 17 -19.68 2.11 -5.60
N GLU A 18 -20.05 1.04 -6.30
CA GLU A 18 -19.13 0.12 -6.94
C GLU A 18 -19.25 0.19 -8.47
N ARG A 19 -18.15 -0.01 -9.14
CA ARG A 19 -18.09 -0.21 -10.59
C ARG A 19 -17.18 -1.37 -10.90
N THR A 20 -17.44 -2.04 -12.00
CA THR A 20 -16.70 -3.21 -12.43
C THR A 20 -15.94 -2.89 -13.72
N VAL A 21 -14.70 -3.38 -13.83
CA VAL A 21 -13.92 -3.44 -15.05
C VAL A 21 -13.66 -4.91 -15.35
N GLU A 22 -14.00 -5.36 -16.55
CA GLU A 22 -13.82 -6.73 -17.01
C GLU A 22 -13.03 -6.74 -18.32
N CYS A 23 -12.29 -7.81 -18.58
CA CYS A 23 -11.57 -8.04 -19.82
C CYS A 23 -12.13 -9.27 -20.58
N ALA A 24 -11.62 -9.49 -21.79
CA ALA A 24 -11.98 -10.64 -22.61
C ALA A 24 -11.47 -11.97 -22.00
N GLU A 25 -11.95 -13.11 -22.51
CA GLU A 25 -11.59 -14.43 -21.97
C GLU A 25 -10.12 -14.79 -22.12
N ASP A 26 -9.48 -14.29 -23.15
CA ASP A 26 -8.03 -14.47 -23.43
C ASP A 26 -7.14 -13.39 -22.79
N GLU A 27 -7.73 -12.52 -21.98
CA GLU A 27 -7.07 -11.41 -21.32
C GLU A 27 -7.06 -11.53 -19.82
N CYS A 28 -6.15 -10.81 -19.20
CA CYS A 28 -6.16 -10.52 -17.78
C CYS A 28 -5.94 -9.03 -17.55
N ILE A 29 -6.47 -8.52 -16.44
CA ILE A 29 -6.35 -7.12 -16.04
C ILE A 29 -5.58 -6.97 -14.74
N ARG A 30 -4.77 -5.93 -14.69
CA ARG A 30 -3.96 -5.58 -13.52
C ARG A 30 -4.31 -4.16 -13.06
N PRO A 31 -4.72 -3.96 -11.80
CA PRO A 31 -4.88 -2.62 -11.26
C PRO A 31 -3.50 -1.98 -11.10
N LEU A 32 -3.36 -0.76 -11.57
CA LEU A 32 -2.11 0.01 -11.50
C LEU A 32 -2.19 1.17 -10.51
N GLY A 33 -3.41 1.59 -10.14
CA GLY A 33 -3.61 2.63 -9.17
C GLY A 33 -4.64 3.68 -9.55
N PHE A 34 -4.48 4.86 -9.01
CA PHE A 34 -5.34 6.00 -9.30
C PHE A 34 -4.51 7.23 -9.60
N VAL A 35 -4.99 8.04 -10.55
CA VAL A 35 -4.52 9.40 -10.77
C VAL A 35 -5.69 10.33 -10.47
N LYS A 36 -5.59 11.09 -9.40
CA LYS A 36 -6.74 11.79 -8.82
C LYS A 36 -7.89 10.82 -8.54
N ASN A 37 -9.02 10.98 -9.23
CA ASN A 37 -10.21 10.13 -9.09
C ASN A 37 -10.36 9.11 -10.22
N ASP A 38 -9.43 9.08 -11.16
CA ASP A 38 -9.45 8.21 -12.31
C ASP A 38 -8.66 6.92 -12.04
N PHE A 39 -9.26 5.81 -12.38
CA PHE A 39 -8.68 4.48 -12.16
C PHE A 39 -7.80 4.08 -13.33
N VAL A 40 -6.60 3.63 -13.03
CA VAL A 40 -5.60 3.18 -14.01
C VAL A 40 -5.46 1.67 -13.93
N TYR A 41 -5.56 1.01 -15.06
CA TYR A 41 -5.38 -0.44 -15.15
C TYR A 41 -4.71 -0.84 -16.47
N GLY A 42 -3.99 -1.94 -16.43
CA GLY A 42 -3.38 -2.53 -17.60
C GLY A 42 -4.11 -3.79 -18.04
N VAL A 43 -4.06 -4.07 -19.33
CA VAL A 43 -4.62 -5.29 -19.95
C VAL A 43 -3.49 -6.06 -20.62
N ALA A 44 -3.38 -7.32 -20.32
CA ALA A 44 -2.41 -8.24 -20.90
C ALA A 44 -3.12 -9.45 -21.53
N LYS A 45 -2.54 -10.02 -22.58
CA LYS A 45 -2.97 -11.31 -23.08
C LYS A 45 -2.41 -12.42 -22.20
N THR A 46 -3.22 -13.39 -21.81
CA THR A 46 -2.77 -14.52 -21.00
C THR A 46 -1.69 -15.35 -21.67
N ALA A 47 -1.72 -15.42 -23.02
CA ALA A 47 -0.71 -16.10 -23.84
C ALA A 47 0.64 -15.36 -23.89
N ASP A 48 0.69 -14.08 -23.51
CA ASP A 48 1.91 -13.26 -23.55
C ASP A 48 2.72 -13.30 -22.24
N THR A 49 2.26 -14.02 -21.23
CA THR A 49 3.06 -14.22 -20.03
C THR A 49 4.42 -14.80 -20.37
N GLY A 50 5.48 -14.24 -19.81
CA GLY A 50 6.85 -14.62 -20.14
C GLY A 50 7.82 -14.24 -19.05
N LYS A 51 9.11 -14.25 -19.37
CA LYS A 51 10.16 -13.87 -18.43
C LYS A 51 10.87 -12.61 -18.91
N THR A 52 11.30 -11.82 -17.95
CA THR A 52 12.25 -10.74 -18.21
C THR A 52 13.66 -11.30 -18.42
N VAL A 53 14.59 -10.45 -18.86
CA VAL A 53 16.03 -10.82 -18.97
C VAL A 53 16.59 -11.26 -17.62
N SER A 54 16.09 -10.73 -16.51
CA SER A 54 16.47 -11.15 -15.14
C SER A 54 15.89 -12.52 -14.73
N GLY A 55 15.02 -13.11 -15.56
CA GLY A 55 14.37 -14.40 -15.28
C GLY A 55 13.08 -14.29 -14.46
N GLU A 56 12.65 -13.09 -14.09
CA GLU A 56 11.41 -12.85 -13.37
C GLU A 56 10.20 -13.03 -14.29
N MET A 57 9.13 -13.60 -13.73
CA MET A 57 7.86 -13.71 -14.47
C MET A 57 7.23 -12.34 -14.65
N ALA A 58 6.88 -12.02 -15.89
CA ALA A 58 6.21 -10.79 -16.25
C ALA A 58 4.82 -11.05 -16.79
N VAL A 59 3.89 -10.14 -16.47
CA VAL A 59 2.56 -10.01 -17.09
C VAL A 59 2.61 -8.76 -17.96
N PRO A 60 2.96 -8.90 -19.25
CA PRO A 60 3.19 -7.77 -20.12
C PRO A 60 1.86 -7.20 -20.62
N MET A 61 1.54 -6.02 -20.14
CA MET A 61 0.32 -5.30 -20.54
C MET A 61 0.54 -4.68 -21.93
N TYR A 62 -0.26 -5.07 -22.90
CA TYR A 62 -0.19 -4.50 -24.24
C TYR A 62 -0.91 -3.17 -24.34
N LYS A 63 -1.80 -2.85 -23.37
CA LYS A 63 -2.43 -1.53 -23.24
C LYS A 63 -2.61 -1.15 -21.78
N VAL A 64 -2.59 0.15 -21.51
CA VAL A 64 -2.94 0.76 -20.22
C VAL A 64 -4.09 1.73 -20.46
N GLU A 65 -5.13 1.64 -19.66
CA GLU A 65 -6.33 2.47 -19.77
C GLU A 65 -6.55 3.27 -18.50
N ILE A 66 -7.03 4.50 -18.67
CA ILE A 66 -7.45 5.38 -17.58
C ILE A 66 -8.96 5.55 -17.71
N GLN A 67 -9.69 5.19 -16.66
CA GLN A 67 -11.14 5.22 -16.59
C GLN A 67 -11.61 6.21 -15.53
N ASN A 68 -12.43 7.16 -15.91
CA ASN A 68 -12.97 8.16 -15.00
C ASN A 68 -14.05 7.56 -14.06
N SER A 69 -14.53 8.40 -13.12
CA SER A 69 -15.56 8.02 -12.14
C SER A 69 -16.91 7.62 -12.77
N LYS A 70 -17.15 7.95 -14.04
CA LYS A 70 -18.36 7.57 -14.81
C LYS A 70 -18.16 6.30 -15.64
N SER A 71 -17.11 5.53 -15.37
CA SER A 71 -16.75 4.30 -16.09
C SER A 71 -16.40 4.52 -17.58
N LYS A 72 -16.07 5.74 -17.98
CA LYS A 72 -15.63 6.05 -19.33
C LYS A 72 -14.11 6.00 -19.40
N VAL A 73 -13.57 5.24 -20.36
CA VAL A 73 -12.14 5.30 -20.70
C VAL A 73 -11.84 6.68 -21.31
N VAL A 74 -10.97 7.42 -20.64
CA VAL A 74 -10.57 8.79 -21.03
C VAL A 74 -9.22 8.83 -21.74
N LYS A 75 -8.38 7.83 -21.49
CA LYS A 75 -7.09 7.68 -22.16
C LYS A 75 -6.73 6.21 -22.29
N THR A 76 -6.17 5.85 -23.45
CA THR A 76 -5.57 4.54 -23.70
C THR A 76 -4.13 4.76 -24.16
N TYR A 77 -3.21 4.05 -23.54
CA TYR A 77 -1.82 3.93 -23.95
C TYR A 77 -1.62 2.55 -24.58
N GLN A 78 -1.28 2.51 -25.84
CA GLN A 78 -1.02 1.28 -26.57
C GLN A 78 -0.04 1.58 -27.72
N ILE A 79 1.05 0.83 -27.80
CA ILE A 79 2.06 0.94 -28.85
C ILE A 79 2.37 -0.47 -29.34
N ASP A 80 2.25 -0.70 -30.64
CA ASP A 80 2.52 -2.01 -31.23
C ASP A 80 3.95 -2.48 -30.95
N GLY A 81 4.08 -3.75 -30.56
CA GLY A 81 5.36 -4.34 -30.20
C GLY A 81 5.96 -3.89 -28.87
N THR A 82 5.28 -2.99 -28.16
CA THR A 82 5.71 -2.48 -26.84
C THR A 82 4.74 -2.95 -25.78
N TYR A 83 5.29 -3.39 -24.67
CA TYR A 83 4.55 -3.87 -23.51
C TYR A 83 4.89 -3.00 -22.28
N VAL A 84 3.92 -2.83 -21.40
CA VAL A 84 4.13 -2.20 -20.11
C VAL A 84 4.23 -3.30 -19.05
N LEU A 85 5.35 -3.37 -18.35
CA LEU A 85 5.58 -4.35 -17.30
C LEU A 85 5.09 -3.85 -15.94
N ASP A 86 5.21 -2.55 -15.71
CA ASP A 86 4.75 -1.89 -14.48
C ASP A 86 4.44 -0.42 -14.71
N ALA A 87 3.66 0.17 -13.79
CA ALA A 87 3.36 1.59 -13.83
C ALA A 87 3.34 2.15 -12.40
N VAL A 88 4.05 3.26 -12.22
CA VAL A 88 4.10 3.99 -10.95
C VAL A 88 3.43 5.33 -11.13
N SER A 89 2.46 5.64 -10.29
CA SER A 89 1.75 6.91 -10.29
C SER A 89 2.28 7.79 -9.17
N GLU A 90 2.91 8.89 -9.54
CA GLU A 90 3.39 9.92 -8.62
C GLU A 90 2.86 11.28 -9.06
N ASP A 91 2.26 11.99 -8.15
CA ASP A 91 1.65 13.29 -8.40
C ASP A 91 0.67 13.29 -9.59
N ASN A 92 0.99 13.98 -10.68
CA ASN A 92 0.18 14.06 -11.91
C ASN A 92 0.80 13.27 -13.08
N MET A 93 1.73 12.38 -12.79
CA MET A 93 2.47 11.62 -13.78
C MET A 93 2.38 10.13 -13.51
N ILE A 94 2.17 9.36 -14.56
CA ILE A 94 2.31 7.90 -14.53
C ILE A 94 3.57 7.57 -15.32
N THR A 95 4.54 6.95 -14.64
CA THR A 95 5.74 6.41 -15.28
C THR A 95 5.47 4.97 -15.68
N LEU A 96 5.63 4.67 -16.97
CA LEU A 96 5.42 3.35 -17.54
C LEU A 96 6.76 2.64 -17.74
N SER A 97 7.00 1.53 -17.05
CA SER A 97 8.13 0.64 -17.29
C SER A 97 7.83 -0.21 -18.53
N ARG A 98 8.54 0.05 -19.62
CA ARG A 98 8.26 -0.58 -20.91
C ARG A 98 9.26 -1.67 -21.27
N ALA A 99 8.82 -2.60 -22.12
CA ALA A 99 9.64 -3.65 -22.68
C ALA A 99 9.24 -4.00 -24.10
N THR A 100 10.17 -4.57 -24.84
CA THR A 100 9.93 -5.27 -26.12
C THR A 100 10.06 -6.77 -25.92
N LYS A 101 9.39 -7.56 -26.77
CA LYS A 101 9.43 -9.03 -26.71
C LYS A 101 10.33 -9.58 -27.80
N GLU A 102 11.35 -10.32 -27.42
CA GLU A 102 12.22 -11.05 -28.34
C GLU A 102 12.38 -12.50 -27.88
N GLY A 103 12.05 -13.45 -28.76
CA GLY A 103 12.21 -14.88 -28.44
C GLY A 103 11.50 -15.36 -27.18
N GLY A 104 10.41 -14.71 -26.79
CA GLY A 104 9.67 -15.03 -25.55
C GLY A 104 10.19 -14.36 -24.28
N THR A 105 11.23 -13.54 -24.39
CA THR A 105 11.85 -12.79 -23.29
C THR A 105 11.51 -11.29 -23.43
N TYR A 106 11.23 -10.63 -22.32
CA TYR A 106 10.96 -9.20 -22.27
C TYR A 106 12.20 -8.42 -21.87
N THR A 107 12.64 -7.53 -22.76
CA THR A 107 13.79 -6.64 -22.56
C THR A 107 13.30 -5.23 -22.28
N ASN A 108 13.73 -4.67 -21.18
CA ASN A 108 13.35 -3.31 -20.78
C ASN A 108 13.87 -2.28 -21.79
N ILE A 109 13.04 -1.31 -22.12
CA ILE A 109 13.38 -0.14 -22.94
C ILE A 109 13.15 1.14 -22.11
N ALA A 110 13.49 2.29 -22.71
CA ALA A 110 13.28 3.58 -22.03
C ALA A 110 11.83 3.72 -21.53
N PRO A 111 11.62 4.22 -20.31
CA PRO A 111 10.28 4.45 -19.77
C PRO A 111 9.53 5.48 -20.60
N ASP A 112 8.21 5.48 -20.50
CA ASP A 112 7.35 6.51 -21.06
C ASP A 112 6.46 7.10 -19.98
N TYR A 113 5.84 8.25 -20.26
CA TYR A 113 5.14 9.02 -19.26
C TYR A 113 3.75 9.41 -19.75
N ILE A 114 2.76 9.23 -18.91
CA ILE A 114 1.44 9.80 -19.08
C ILE A 114 1.33 10.96 -18.09
N THR A 115 1.28 12.19 -18.59
CA THR A 115 1.14 13.38 -17.77
C THR A 115 -0.31 13.88 -17.80
N ASN A 116 -0.78 14.38 -16.69
CA ASN A 116 -2.00 15.16 -16.61
C ASN A 116 -1.60 16.64 -16.48
N ASN A 117 -2.02 17.46 -17.44
CA ASN A 117 -1.70 18.88 -17.48
C ASN A 117 -2.58 19.72 -16.52
N GLU A 118 -3.54 19.10 -15.84
CA GLU A 118 -4.30 19.79 -14.81
C GLU A 118 -3.47 19.94 -13.55
N GLU A 119 -3.43 21.13 -12.97
CA GLU A 119 -2.79 21.35 -11.67
C GLU A 119 -3.48 20.48 -10.62
N LYS A 120 -2.66 19.80 -9.82
CA LYS A 120 -3.14 19.04 -8.66
C LYS A 120 -3.74 20.04 -7.68
N GLU A 121 -5.03 19.90 -7.35
CA GLU A 121 -5.57 20.58 -6.20
C GLU A 121 -4.77 20.14 -4.97
N LYS A 122 -3.96 21.05 -4.44
CA LYS A 122 -3.21 20.80 -3.23
C LYS A 122 -4.21 20.67 -2.08
N SER A 123 -4.16 19.55 -1.38
CA SER A 123 -4.91 19.46 -0.12
C SER A 123 -4.44 20.57 0.81
N ASN A 124 -5.38 21.32 1.37
CA ASN A 124 -5.05 22.31 2.40
C ASN A 124 -4.54 21.64 3.68
N ILE A 125 -4.77 20.34 3.84
CA ILE A 125 -4.40 19.56 5.01
C ILE A 125 -3.40 18.49 4.56
N TYR A 126 -2.27 18.41 5.24
CA TYR A 126 -1.24 17.39 4.99
C TYR A 126 -0.54 16.98 6.29
N LEU A 127 0.09 15.82 6.25
CA LEU A 127 0.94 15.35 7.33
C LEU A 127 2.37 15.84 7.09
N GLU A 128 2.97 16.42 8.11
CA GLU A 128 4.39 16.74 8.07
C GLU A 128 5.12 16.16 9.28
N THR A 129 6.37 15.82 9.07
CA THR A 129 7.28 15.39 10.13
C THR A 129 8.14 16.57 10.54
N TYR A 130 8.26 16.80 11.84
CA TYR A 130 9.13 17.84 12.39
C TYR A 130 9.91 17.32 13.60
N THR A 131 11.04 17.90 13.85
CA THR A 131 11.93 17.55 14.95
C THR A 131 11.89 18.63 16.02
N THR A 132 11.87 18.24 17.28
CA THR A 132 11.98 19.14 18.42
C THR A 132 13.18 18.79 19.28
N GLU A 133 13.61 19.72 20.16
CA GLU A 133 14.70 19.45 21.10
C GLU A 133 14.43 18.28 22.06
N LEU A 134 13.15 17.99 22.33
CA LEU A 134 12.74 16.94 23.27
C LEU A 134 12.44 15.62 22.58
N LYS A 135 12.16 15.63 21.28
CA LYS A 135 11.77 14.45 20.52
C LYS A 135 12.40 14.49 19.14
N GLU A 136 13.02 13.39 18.75
CA GLU A 136 13.70 13.28 17.46
C GLU A 136 12.77 13.46 16.27
N SER A 137 11.58 12.90 16.33
CA SER A 137 10.61 12.99 15.24
C SER A 137 9.17 12.98 15.77
N GLN A 138 8.36 13.86 15.21
CA GLN A 138 6.91 13.92 15.45
C GLN A 138 6.20 14.12 14.14
N VAL A 139 4.98 13.57 14.04
CA VAL A 139 4.09 13.79 12.90
C VAL A 139 2.96 14.69 13.35
N ARG A 140 2.67 15.73 12.56
CA ARG A 140 1.55 16.63 12.81
C ARG A 140 0.71 16.86 11.56
N LEU A 141 -0.53 17.23 11.75
CA LEU A 141 -1.37 17.80 10.70
C LEU A 141 -0.98 19.27 10.49
N ALA A 142 -0.65 19.61 9.26
CA ALA A 142 -0.36 20.98 8.86
C ALA A 142 -1.40 21.49 7.84
N TYR A 143 -1.57 22.80 7.81
CA TYR A 143 -2.55 23.48 6.95
C TYR A 143 -1.81 24.56 6.14
N ASN A 144 -2.01 24.57 4.81
CA ASN A 144 -1.38 25.59 3.95
C ASN A 144 -1.96 26.98 4.16
N ASP A 145 -3.29 27.07 4.30
CA ASP A 145 -4.02 28.35 4.36
C ASP A 145 -4.50 28.70 5.77
N GLY A 146 -3.99 28.00 6.78
CA GLY A 146 -4.45 28.15 8.15
C GLY A 146 -5.83 27.55 8.40
N VAL A 147 -6.32 27.72 9.61
CA VAL A 147 -7.65 27.25 10.03
C VAL A 147 -8.64 28.38 9.84
N THR A 148 -9.63 28.18 8.97
CA THR A 148 -10.67 29.18 8.65
C THR A 148 -11.82 29.18 9.65
N ASP A 149 -11.83 28.27 10.61
CA ASP A 149 -12.84 28.24 11.66
C ASP A 149 -12.72 29.47 12.55
N LYS A 150 -13.78 30.24 12.63
CA LYS A 150 -13.82 31.48 13.42
C LYS A 150 -13.81 31.22 14.92
N GLU A 151 -14.30 30.08 15.34
CA GLU A 151 -14.38 29.70 16.74
C GLU A 151 -13.91 28.24 16.92
N PRO A 152 -12.61 27.96 16.75
CA PRO A 152 -12.10 26.59 16.91
C PRO A 152 -12.33 26.12 18.35
N LYS A 153 -12.93 24.96 18.51
CA LYS A 153 -13.11 24.35 19.82
C LYS A 153 -11.77 23.84 20.33
N VAL A 154 -11.17 24.57 21.24
CA VAL A 154 -9.94 24.15 21.91
C VAL A 154 -10.28 23.12 22.99
N LEU A 155 -9.88 21.86 22.78
CA LEU A 155 -9.98 20.81 23.79
C LEU A 155 -8.75 20.88 24.69
N LYS A 156 -8.96 21.20 25.95
CA LYS A 156 -7.92 21.12 26.99
C LYS A 156 -8.18 19.89 27.85
N PRO A 157 -7.16 19.21 28.36
CA PRO A 157 -7.38 18.17 29.34
C PRO A 157 -8.08 18.76 30.53
N LYS A 158 -9.10 18.09 31.06
CA LYS A 158 -9.89 18.56 32.21
C LYS A 158 -9.03 18.67 33.46
N GLN A 159 -8.02 17.81 33.57
CA GLN A 159 -7.17 17.73 34.71
C GLN A 159 -5.79 17.17 34.30
N VAL A 160 -4.74 17.80 34.76
CA VAL A 160 -3.37 17.26 34.71
C VAL A 160 -3.01 16.93 36.14
N LEU A 161 -2.85 15.63 36.44
CA LEU A 161 -2.52 15.17 37.78
C LEU A 161 -0.99 15.12 37.91
N PHE A 162 -0.42 16.08 38.62
CA PHE A 162 0.98 16.08 39.04
C PHE A 162 1.15 15.53 40.46
N GLU A 163 0.11 15.67 41.29
CA GLU A 163 0.07 15.17 42.64
C GLU A 163 -0.97 14.06 42.75
N ASN A 164 -0.68 13.00 43.47
CA ASN A 164 -1.49 11.80 43.57
C ASN A 164 -1.87 11.19 42.19
N PRO A 165 -0.88 10.73 41.42
CA PRO A 165 -1.17 10.06 40.16
C PRO A 165 -2.08 8.84 40.45
N THR A 166 -3.07 8.62 39.61
CA THR A 166 -3.86 7.40 39.67
C THR A 166 -2.93 6.21 39.42
N VAL A 167 -2.59 5.50 40.46
CA VAL A 167 -1.82 4.25 40.32
C VAL A 167 -2.82 3.17 39.93
N ILE A 168 -2.68 2.68 38.71
CA ILE A 168 -3.39 1.47 38.30
C ILE A 168 -2.57 0.30 38.79
N THR A 169 -3.03 -0.30 39.89
CA THR A 169 -2.48 -1.60 40.33
C THR A 169 -3.26 -2.69 39.60
N PHE A 170 -2.55 -3.52 38.89
CA PHE A 170 -3.09 -4.80 38.46
C PHE A 170 -2.96 -5.76 39.64
N ASP A 171 -4.02 -6.52 39.95
CA ASP A 171 -3.88 -7.66 40.83
C ASP A 171 -2.70 -8.51 40.36
N ASP A 172 -1.92 -9.06 41.30
CA ASP A 172 -0.77 -9.92 40.98
C ASP A 172 -1.24 -11.06 40.07
N VAL A 173 -1.28 -10.77 38.78
CA VAL A 173 -1.36 -11.82 37.78
C VAL A 173 -0.02 -12.50 37.84
N ASP A 174 -0.02 -13.76 38.30
CA ASP A 174 1.17 -14.60 38.17
C ASP A 174 1.55 -14.67 36.70
N ILE A 175 2.37 -13.71 36.29
CA ILE A 175 2.98 -13.64 34.95
C ILE A 175 4.07 -14.70 34.93
N GLY A 176 3.73 -15.95 35.23
CA GLY A 176 4.69 -17.02 35.14
C GLY A 176 5.52 -16.90 33.87
N ASN A 177 6.77 -17.31 33.90
CA ASN A 177 7.70 -17.21 32.79
C ASN A 177 7.10 -17.84 31.51
N LYS A 178 6.33 -17.05 30.77
CA LYS A 178 5.72 -17.45 29.47
C LYS A 178 6.52 -16.85 28.33
N TYR A 179 6.59 -17.60 27.26
CA TYR A 179 7.28 -17.22 26.04
C TYR A 179 6.30 -17.22 24.88
N TYR A 180 6.08 -16.07 24.29
CA TYR A 180 5.15 -15.85 23.19
C TYR A 180 5.90 -15.89 21.87
N VAL A 181 5.49 -16.74 20.97
CA VAL A 181 6.08 -16.84 19.62
C VAL A 181 5.22 -16.08 18.64
N TYR A 182 5.81 -15.10 17.98
CA TYR A 182 5.16 -14.34 16.91
C TYR A 182 5.84 -14.64 15.58
N GLY A 183 5.04 -14.89 14.54
CA GLY A 183 5.53 -15.06 13.18
C GLY A 183 4.56 -14.41 12.20
N TYR A 184 5.07 -13.64 11.23
CA TYR A 184 4.27 -12.92 10.23
C TYR A 184 3.18 -12.03 10.85
N GLY A 185 3.52 -11.33 11.94
CA GLY A 185 2.61 -10.43 12.66
C GLY A 185 1.47 -11.10 13.43
N LYS A 186 1.55 -12.43 13.67
CA LYS A 186 0.53 -13.20 14.38
C LYS A 186 1.15 -14.00 15.50
N LEU A 187 0.43 -14.12 16.63
CA LEU A 187 0.79 -15.06 17.70
C LEU A 187 0.66 -16.49 17.17
N LYS A 188 1.76 -17.25 17.26
CA LYS A 188 1.86 -18.64 16.82
C LYS A 188 1.71 -19.64 17.94
N GLY A 189 2.11 -19.27 19.16
CA GLY A 189 1.99 -20.12 20.34
C GLY A 189 2.51 -19.44 21.60
N ILE A 190 2.16 -20.03 22.74
CA ILE A 190 2.61 -19.62 24.06
C ILE A 190 3.22 -20.84 24.73
N TYR A 191 4.42 -20.71 25.28
CA TYR A 191 5.22 -21.80 25.82
C TYR A 191 5.70 -21.49 27.24
N ASP A 192 5.88 -22.52 28.04
CA ASP A 192 6.42 -22.42 29.40
C ASP A 192 7.95 -22.50 29.44
N ARG A 193 8.58 -22.87 28.31
CA ARG A 193 10.03 -23.07 28.20
C ARG A 193 10.59 -22.29 27.03
N ALA A 194 11.63 -21.49 27.29
CA ALA A 194 12.30 -20.68 26.26
C ALA A 194 12.82 -21.54 25.08
N GLY A 195 13.45 -22.67 25.36
CA GLY A 195 14.01 -23.54 24.33
C GLY A 195 12.96 -24.16 23.40
N GLU A 196 11.75 -24.36 23.86
CA GLU A 196 10.63 -24.82 23.04
C GLU A 196 10.10 -23.68 22.16
N ALA A 197 9.94 -22.51 22.74
CA ALA A 197 9.54 -21.30 22.04
C ALA A 197 10.53 -20.95 20.90
N ILE A 198 11.84 -20.98 21.18
CA ILE A 198 12.89 -20.70 20.18
C ILE A 198 12.85 -21.70 19.02
N ARG A 199 12.66 -22.98 19.30
CA ARG A 199 12.56 -23.99 18.20
C ARG A 199 11.35 -23.73 17.32
N ASN A 200 10.20 -23.36 17.92
CA ASN A 200 9.00 -23.05 17.16
C ASN A 200 9.11 -21.74 16.39
N ALA A 201 9.75 -20.71 16.97
CA ALA A 201 10.04 -19.47 16.28
C ALA A 201 10.93 -19.68 15.05
N ASN A 202 11.98 -20.48 15.18
CA ASN A 202 12.85 -20.83 14.05
C ASN A 202 12.07 -21.54 12.91
N GLY A 203 11.11 -22.38 13.26
CA GLY A 203 10.28 -23.10 12.27
C GLY A 203 9.32 -22.17 11.50
N CYS A 204 9.04 -20.98 11.99
CA CYS A 204 8.15 -20.03 11.34
C CYS A 204 8.79 -18.65 11.03
N ASN A 205 10.12 -18.56 11.05
CA ASN A 205 10.86 -17.30 10.93
C ASN A 205 10.29 -16.21 11.86
N GLY A 206 9.99 -16.61 13.07
CA GLY A 206 9.34 -15.78 14.08
C GLY A 206 10.32 -15.25 15.13
N VAL A 207 9.78 -14.49 16.07
CA VAL A 207 10.47 -13.97 17.24
C VAL A 207 9.82 -14.52 18.52
N VAL A 208 10.61 -14.64 19.59
CA VAL A 208 10.12 -14.99 20.92
C VAL A 208 10.13 -13.73 21.78
N VAL A 209 9.04 -13.48 22.47
CA VAL A 209 8.92 -12.40 23.45
C VAL A 209 8.57 -13.06 24.79
N ALA A 210 9.34 -12.81 25.80
CA ALA A 210 9.05 -13.31 27.15
C ALA A 210 8.00 -12.44 27.84
N SER A 211 7.38 -12.95 28.89
CA SER A 211 6.37 -12.22 29.67
C SER A 211 6.90 -10.92 30.31
N ASP A 212 8.20 -10.81 30.52
CA ASP A 212 8.91 -9.60 30.96
C ASP A 212 9.25 -8.63 29.82
N GLN A 213 8.76 -8.91 28.60
CA GLN A 213 9.01 -8.17 27.37
C GLN A 213 10.45 -8.25 26.83
N SER A 214 11.29 -9.10 27.38
CA SER A 214 12.60 -9.43 26.77
C SER A 214 12.42 -10.26 25.49
N TYR A 215 13.37 -10.14 24.56
CA TYR A 215 13.38 -10.84 23.26
C TYR A 215 14.79 -11.19 22.81
#